data_66d7282393807f7005b160cbe032c0e6
#
_entry.id   66d7282393807f7005b160cbe032c0e6
#
_cell.length_a   1.000
_cell.length_b   1.000
_cell.length_c   1.000
_cell.angle_alpha   90.00
_cell.angle_beta   90.00
_cell.angle_gamma   90.00
#
_symmetry.space_group_name_H-M   'P 1'
#
loop_
_entity.id
_entity.type
_entity.pdbx_description
1 polymer ?
#
loop_
_entity_poly.entity_id
_entity_poly.type
_entity_poly.pdbx_seq_one_letter_code
_entity_poly.pdbx_strand_id
1 'polypeptide(L)'
;MQVIKSTGALELFDHKKIYNTVRAAGASKKLASSAVKEVKSKFKKNSPSEEILKFLVDYLKQEPGVSQRYNLKRAIMALGPTGFPFEKFFARVLEYYEYKTTVDNKLNGKRIIQEVDIVATDTVKDIKWMVECKYHNEFGIITKLHPALYTYARFLDLKRYKFDFPWLVTNTRCSKDAIEYSKGVNLKITSWNYPIKESLQVLVEKKQTYPITILTSVTNEEINKFYDANLVVAKDLLVEDLRELSRRVKIDEKRLGKIIEEVKDVCGK
;
A
#
# COMPACT_ATOMS: atom_id res chain seq x y z
N MET A 1 21.90 -6.69 -20.10
CA MET A 1 21.75 -7.72 -19.05
C MET A 1 20.28 -8.11 -18.98
N GLN A 2 19.93 -9.38 -18.77
CA GLN A 2 18.56 -9.87 -18.50
C GLN A 2 18.47 -10.29 -17.03
N VAL A 3 17.28 -10.23 -16.46
CA VAL A 3 16.97 -10.64 -15.09
C VAL A 3 15.79 -11.59 -15.09
N ILE A 4 15.76 -12.50 -14.12
CA ILE A 4 14.67 -13.45 -13.91
C ILE A 4 13.69 -12.83 -12.92
N LYS A 5 12.41 -12.72 -13.30
CA LYS A 5 11.33 -12.27 -12.42
C LYS A 5 10.87 -13.36 -11.46
N SER A 6 10.14 -13.00 -10.42
CA SER A 6 9.49 -13.97 -9.52
C SER A 6 8.55 -14.94 -10.23
N THR A 7 8.06 -14.60 -11.43
CA THR A 7 7.24 -15.45 -12.29
C THR A 7 8.06 -16.40 -13.18
N GLY A 8 9.39 -16.40 -13.10
CA GLY A 8 10.29 -17.13 -14.00
C GLY A 8 10.54 -16.45 -15.35
N ALA A 9 9.83 -15.38 -15.69
CA ALA A 9 10.00 -14.69 -16.97
C ALA A 9 11.31 -13.91 -17.01
N LEU A 10 11.95 -13.90 -18.20
CA LEU A 10 13.13 -13.07 -18.49
C LEU A 10 12.69 -11.65 -18.90
N GLU A 11 13.29 -10.65 -18.29
CA GLU A 11 13.07 -9.24 -18.63
C GLU A 11 14.41 -8.53 -18.84
N LEU A 12 14.45 -7.59 -19.79
CA LEU A 12 15.64 -6.76 -19.97
C LEU A 12 15.86 -5.91 -18.69
N PHE A 13 17.09 -5.93 -18.21
CA PHE A 13 17.49 -5.11 -17.07
C PHE A 13 17.49 -3.64 -17.47
N ASP A 14 16.60 -2.87 -16.86
CA ASP A 14 16.51 -1.42 -17.05
C ASP A 14 17.11 -0.68 -15.85
N HIS A 15 18.33 -0.17 -16.01
CA HIS A 15 19.01 0.62 -15.00
C HIS A 15 18.39 2.00 -14.77
N LYS A 16 17.70 2.57 -15.79
CA LYS A 16 16.95 3.83 -15.61
C LYS A 16 15.78 3.61 -14.67
N LYS A 17 15.14 2.46 -14.77
CA LYS A 17 14.06 2.07 -13.84
C LYS A 17 14.56 2.00 -12.40
N ILE A 18 15.73 1.38 -12.14
CA ILE A 18 16.32 1.35 -10.80
C ILE A 18 16.62 2.78 -10.31
N TYR A 19 17.29 3.59 -11.13
CA TYR A 19 17.59 4.97 -10.77
C TYR A 19 16.32 5.73 -10.38
N ASN A 20 15.29 5.66 -11.21
CA ASN A 20 14.04 6.37 -10.99
C ASN A 20 13.30 5.88 -9.74
N THR A 21 13.24 4.56 -9.49
CA THR A 21 12.58 4.02 -8.30
C THR A 21 13.34 4.34 -7.01
N VAL A 22 14.66 4.31 -7.04
CA VAL A 22 15.51 4.73 -5.90
C VAL A 22 15.34 6.23 -5.63
N ARG A 23 15.27 7.06 -6.67
CA ARG A 23 14.99 8.51 -6.54
C ARG A 23 13.59 8.77 -5.99
N ALA A 24 12.58 8.03 -6.46
CA ALA A 24 11.21 8.11 -5.96
C ALA A 24 11.11 7.74 -4.47
N ALA A 25 11.95 6.82 -3.99
CA ALA A 25 12.06 6.50 -2.57
C ALA A 25 12.78 7.61 -1.75
N GLY A 26 13.16 8.72 -2.37
CA GLY A 26 13.75 9.88 -1.69
C GLY A 26 15.27 9.86 -1.58
N ALA A 27 15.97 8.90 -2.22
CA ALA A 27 17.43 8.87 -2.22
C ALA A 27 18.05 10.09 -2.89
N SER A 28 19.23 10.51 -2.44
CA SER A 28 20.01 11.53 -3.13
C SER A 28 20.39 11.09 -4.56
N LYS A 29 20.68 12.05 -5.44
CA LYS A 29 21.18 11.75 -6.80
C LYS A 29 22.44 10.90 -6.76
N LYS A 30 23.32 11.17 -5.77
CA LYS A 30 24.58 10.46 -5.55
C LYS A 30 24.31 8.99 -5.21
N LEU A 31 23.46 8.73 -4.21
CA LEU A 31 23.11 7.36 -3.79
C LEU A 31 22.42 6.58 -4.92
N ALA A 32 21.47 7.21 -5.65
CA ALA A 32 20.78 6.55 -6.75
C ALA A 32 21.74 6.15 -7.90
N SER A 33 22.68 7.03 -8.26
CA SER A 33 23.70 6.74 -9.27
C SER A 33 24.66 5.64 -8.82
N SER A 34 25.09 5.69 -7.57
CA SER A 34 25.95 4.66 -6.96
C SER A 34 25.25 3.31 -6.90
N ALA A 35 23.99 3.25 -6.47
CA ALA A 35 23.20 2.02 -6.44
C ALA A 35 23.11 1.33 -7.81
N VAL A 36 22.88 2.10 -8.88
CA VAL A 36 22.88 1.57 -10.26
C VAL A 36 24.25 1.00 -10.64
N LYS A 37 25.35 1.70 -10.29
CA LYS A 37 26.71 1.25 -10.58
C LYS A 37 27.01 -0.07 -9.86
N GLU A 38 26.68 -0.15 -8.58
CA GLU A 38 26.86 -1.35 -7.76
C GLU A 38 26.09 -2.55 -8.28
N VAL A 39 24.80 -2.36 -8.67
CA VAL A 39 24.03 -3.45 -9.27
C VAL A 39 24.64 -3.94 -10.57
N LYS A 40 25.16 -3.04 -11.43
CA LYS A 40 25.83 -3.42 -12.68
C LYS A 40 27.12 -4.20 -12.45
N SER A 41 27.88 -3.87 -11.41
CA SER A 41 29.15 -4.55 -11.10
C SER A 41 28.92 -5.93 -10.48
N LYS A 42 27.92 -6.05 -9.60
CA LYS A 42 27.69 -7.22 -8.77
C LYS A 42 26.87 -8.31 -9.46
N PHE A 43 25.89 -7.93 -10.27
CA PHE A 43 24.93 -8.87 -10.87
C PHE A 43 25.21 -9.12 -12.36
N LYS A 44 25.16 -10.40 -12.75
CA LYS A 44 25.39 -10.87 -14.11
C LYS A 44 24.07 -11.13 -14.87
N LYS A 45 24.18 -11.57 -16.13
CA LYS A 45 23.01 -12.01 -16.93
C LYS A 45 22.26 -13.11 -16.17
N ASN A 46 20.92 -13.02 -16.17
CA ASN A 46 19.99 -13.97 -15.55
C ASN A 46 20.02 -14.01 -14.00
N SER A 47 20.54 -12.96 -13.34
CA SER A 47 20.37 -12.84 -11.89
C SER A 47 18.89 -12.69 -11.51
N PRO A 48 18.41 -13.34 -10.43
CA PRO A 48 17.06 -13.16 -9.92
C PRO A 48 16.79 -11.72 -9.52
N SER A 49 15.65 -11.16 -9.96
CA SER A 49 15.27 -9.79 -9.60
C SER A 49 15.08 -9.60 -8.09
N GLU A 50 14.81 -10.68 -7.38
CA GLU A 50 14.67 -10.69 -5.92
C GLU A 50 16.01 -10.47 -5.20
N GLU A 51 17.09 -11.06 -5.68
CA GLU A 51 18.43 -10.84 -5.14
C GLU A 51 18.88 -9.40 -5.35
N ILE A 52 18.59 -8.82 -6.54
CA ILE A 52 18.86 -7.41 -6.82
C ILE A 52 18.08 -6.51 -5.87
N LEU A 53 16.79 -6.83 -5.63
CA LEU A 53 15.97 -6.08 -4.68
C LEU A 53 16.52 -6.17 -3.25
N LYS A 54 16.88 -7.37 -2.79
CA LYS A 54 17.45 -7.57 -1.45
C LYS A 54 18.75 -6.78 -1.27
N PHE A 55 19.61 -6.83 -2.27
CA PHE A 55 20.83 -6.03 -2.29
C PHE A 55 20.54 -4.52 -2.23
N LEU A 56 19.61 -4.02 -3.04
CA LEU A 56 19.24 -2.60 -3.06
C LEU A 56 18.63 -2.16 -1.72
N VAL A 57 17.76 -2.93 -1.13
CA VAL A 57 17.17 -2.64 0.19
C VAL A 57 18.27 -2.48 1.24
N ASP A 58 19.27 -3.35 1.23
CA ASP A 58 20.40 -3.23 2.15
C ASP A 58 21.31 -2.05 1.81
N TYR A 59 21.65 -1.87 0.55
CA TYR A 59 22.51 -0.79 0.09
C TYR A 59 21.94 0.62 0.39
N LEU A 60 20.62 0.77 0.32
CA LEU A 60 19.91 2.03 0.52
C LEU A 60 19.77 2.44 2.00
N LYS A 61 20.16 1.59 2.96
CA LYS A 61 20.23 1.94 4.39
C LYS A 61 21.21 3.09 4.69
N GLN A 62 22.07 3.46 3.73
CA GLN A 62 23.01 4.58 3.86
C GLN A 62 22.30 5.94 4.02
N GLU A 63 21.04 6.07 3.59
CA GLU A 63 20.24 7.27 3.81
C GLU A 63 18.97 6.91 4.60
N PRO A 64 18.65 7.63 5.70
CA PRO A 64 17.52 7.31 6.57
C PRO A 64 16.18 7.22 5.82
N GLY A 65 15.39 6.19 6.11
CA GLY A 65 14.05 5.98 5.54
C GLY A 65 14.02 5.56 4.07
N VAL A 66 15.10 5.70 3.30
CA VAL A 66 15.11 5.40 1.85
C VAL A 66 14.90 3.91 1.59
N SER A 67 15.58 3.06 2.34
CA SER A 67 15.47 1.60 2.23
C SER A 67 14.02 1.15 2.46
N GLN A 68 13.38 1.65 3.49
CA GLN A 68 11.99 1.36 3.84
C GLN A 68 11.04 1.81 2.73
N ARG A 69 11.12 3.07 2.30
CA ARG A 69 10.29 3.60 1.21
C ARG A 69 10.47 2.83 -0.10
N TYR A 70 11.70 2.43 -0.43
CA TYR A 70 11.98 1.60 -1.60
C TYR A 70 11.29 0.24 -1.52
N ASN A 71 11.09 -0.28 -0.31
CA ASN A 71 10.44 -1.56 -0.04
C ASN A 71 8.91 -1.46 0.18
N LEU A 72 8.30 -0.30 -0.05
CA LEU A 72 6.88 -0.01 0.23
C LEU A 72 5.92 -1.10 -0.26
N LYS A 73 6.13 -1.62 -1.47
CA LYS A 73 5.25 -2.66 -2.02
C LYS A 73 5.25 -3.92 -1.14
N ARG A 74 6.42 -4.34 -0.64
CA ARG A 74 6.52 -5.49 0.28
C ARG A 74 5.86 -5.18 1.63
N ALA A 75 6.03 -3.96 2.13
CA ALA A 75 5.39 -3.55 3.35
C ALA A 75 3.86 -3.63 3.25
N ILE A 76 3.26 -3.16 2.14
CA ILE A 76 1.82 -3.31 1.91
C ILE A 76 1.42 -4.79 1.76
N MET A 77 2.21 -5.61 1.09
CA MET A 77 1.95 -7.05 0.96
C MET A 77 2.11 -7.83 2.28
N ALA A 78 2.75 -7.24 3.27
CA ALA A 78 2.92 -7.81 4.61
C ALA A 78 1.86 -7.34 5.62
N LEU A 79 0.82 -6.63 5.20
CA LEU A 79 -0.24 -6.15 6.10
C LEU A 79 -0.98 -7.29 6.83
N GLY A 80 -0.94 -8.50 6.30
CA GLY A 80 -1.44 -9.67 7.02
C GLY A 80 -1.85 -10.80 6.08
N PRO A 81 -2.22 -11.96 6.64
CA PRO A 81 -2.70 -13.09 5.84
C PRO A 81 -4.12 -12.85 5.29
N THR A 82 -4.89 -11.97 5.92
CA THR A 82 -6.27 -11.61 5.52
C THR A 82 -6.34 -10.24 4.87
N GLY A 83 -7.47 -9.91 4.23
CA GLY A 83 -7.71 -8.59 3.63
C GLY A 83 -7.97 -7.48 4.64
N PHE A 84 -8.44 -7.80 5.84
CA PHE A 84 -8.94 -6.83 6.81
C PHE A 84 -7.91 -5.74 7.23
N PRO A 85 -6.62 -6.03 7.50
CA PRO A 85 -5.65 -4.98 7.74
C PRO A 85 -5.44 -4.04 6.54
N PHE A 86 -5.58 -4.54 5.31
CA PHE A 86 -5.49 -3.72 4.10
C PHE A 86 -6.70 -2.79 3.95
N GLU A 87 -7.90 -3.25 4.29
CA GLU A 87 -9.12 -2.43 4.32
C GLU A 87 -8.97 -1.27 5.29
N LYS A 88 -8.59 -1.54 6.54
CA LYS A 88 -8.29 -0.51 7.55
C LYS A 88 -7.19 0.45 7.09
N PHE A 89 -6.13 -0.08 6.51
CA PHE A 89 -5.03 0.72 5.98
C PHE A 89 -5.53 1.67 4.88
N PHE A 90 -6.28 1.18 3.90
CA PHE A 90 -6.77 2.02 2.82
C PHE A 90 -7.82 3.04 3.30
N ALA A 91 -8.70 2.65 4.22
CA ALA A 91 -9.62 3.58 4.88
C ALA A 91 -8.84 4.74 5.55
N ARG A 92 -7.79 4.41 6.31
CA ARG A 92 -6.95 5.43 6.96
C ARG A 92 -6.20 6.30 5.94
N VAL A 93 -5.72 5.74 4.82
CA VAL A 93 -5.15 6.53 3.72
C VAL A 93 -6.17 7.54 3.18
N LEU A 94 -7.43 7.13 2.97
CA LEU A 94 -8.50 8.03 2.49
C LEU A 94 -8.79 9.16 3.46
N GLU A 95 -8.74 8.94 4.77
CA GLU A 95 -8.92 9.99 5.78
C GLU A 95 -7.88 11.11 5.66
N TYR A 96 -6.65 10.79 5.26
CA TYR A 96 -5.62 11.79 4.92
C TYR A 96 -5.92 12.57 3.63
N TYR A 97 -6.92 12.15 2.86
CA TYR A 97 -7.46 12.82 1.68
C TYR A 97 -8.86 13.42 1.93
N GLU A 98 -9.20 13.70 3.19
CA GLU A 98 -10.45 14.36 3.59
C GLU A 98 -11.71 13.53 3.30
N TYR A 99 -11.58 12.20 3.33
CA TYR A 99 -12.74 11.32 3.34
C TYR A 99 -13.13 10.98 4.79
N LYS A 100 -14.43 10.85 5.04
CA LYS A 100 -14.95 10.11 6.21
C LYS A 100 -15.12 8.66 5.81
N THR A 101 -14.61 7.74 6.63
CA THR A 101 -14.64 6.31 6.33
C THR A 101 -15.30 5.50 7.43
N THR A 102 -15.96 4.41 7.04
CA THR A 102 -16.33 3.30 7.94
C THR A 102 -15.94 1.99 7.29
N VAL A 103 -15.49 1.02 8.09
CA VAL A 103 -15.06 -0.32 7.65
C VAL A 103 -16.02 -1.39 8.15
N ASP A 104 -15.96 -2.60 7.57
CA ASP A 104 -16.78 -3.76 7.95
C ASP A 104 -18.29 -3.45 7.95
N ASN A 105 -18.78 -2.89 6.84
CA ASN A 105 -20.18 -2.48 6.72
C ASN A 105 -21.05 -3.62 6.24
N LYS A 106 -21.99 -4.11 7.06
CA LYS A 106 -23.01 -5.10 6.68
C LYS A 106 -24.27 -4.38 6.27
N LEU A 107 -24.58 -4.38 4.97
CA LEU A 107 -25.68 -3.66 4.39
C LEU A 107 -26.68 -4.64 3.75
N ASN A 108 -27.97 -4.42 4.01
CA ASN A 108 -28.99 -5.29 3.43
C ASN A 108 -29.16 -4.98 1.92
N GLY A 109 -28.80 -5.89 1.04
CA GLY A 109 -29.16 -5.89 -0.37
C GLY A 109 -30.66 -6.21 -0.57
N LYS A 110 -31.07 -6.51 -1.80
CA LYS A 110 -32.47 -6.89 -2.10
C LYS A 110 -32.89 -8.18 -1.43
N ARG A 111 -32.01 -9.15 -1.34
CA ARG A 111 -32.29 -10.50 -0.84
C ARG A 111 -31.27 -11.02 0.17
N ILE A 112 -30.05 -10.53 0.11
CA ILE A 112 -28.93 -10.97 0.96
C ILE A 112 -28.27 -9.77 1.65
N ILE A 113 -27.56 -10.03 2.73
CA ILE A 113 -26.66 -9.05 3.34
C ILE A 113 -25.39 -8.98 2.49
N GLN A 114 -25.00 -7.77 2.12
CA GLN A 114 -23.76 -7.47 1.42
C GLN A 114 -22.73 -6.93 2.43
N GLU A 115 -21.51 -7.42 2.34
CA GLU A 115 -20.38 -6.85 3.06
C GLU A 115 -19.71 -5.81 2.16
N VAL A 116 -19.58 -4.58 2.66
CA VAL A 116 -18.90 -3.48 1.98
C VAL A 116 -17.67 -3.13 2.81
N ASP A 117 -16.50 -3.36 2.26
CA ASP A 117 -15.24 -3.23 3.00
C ASP A 117 -15.07 -1.81 3.57
N ILE A 118 -15.29 -0.78 2.73
CA ILE A 118 -15.23 0.61 3.18
C ILE A 118 -16.40 1.41 2.56
N VAL A 119 -17.11 2.15 3.39
CA VAL A 119 -17.95 3.27 2.94
C VAL A 119 -17.13 4.54 3.12
N ALA A 120 -16.87 5.27 2.04
CA ALA A 120 -16.09 6.49 2.06
C ALA A 120 -16.89 7.67 1.52
N THR A 121 -16.94 8.77 2.27
CA THR A 121 -17.57 10.02 1.83
C THR A 121 -16.50 11.09 1.67
N ASP A 122 -16.32 11.60 0.44
CA ASP A 122 -15.49 12.77 0.15
C ASP A 122 -16.15 13.99 0.80
N THR A 123 -15.52 14.58 1.81
CA THR A 123 -16.12 15.66 2.61
C THR A 123 -16.10 17.02 1.89
N VAL A 124 -15.35 17.12 0.80
CA VAL A 124 -15.26 18.34 -0.02
C VAL A 124 -16.31 18.34 -1.12
N LYS A 125 -16.53 17.19 -1.76
CA LYS A 125 -17.43 17.05 -2.91
C LYS A 125 -18.79 16.45 -2.54
N ASP A 126 -18.94 15.97 -1.31
CA ASP A 126 -20.11 15.23 -0.82
C ASP A 126 -20.46 14.00 -1.68
N ILE A 127 -19.40 13.28 -2.13
CA ILE A 127 -19.54 12.06 -2.95
C ILE A 127 -19.36 10.85 -2.06
N LYS A 128 -20.33 9.92 -2.09
CA LYS A 128 -20.34 8.68 -1.31
C LYS A 128 -19.92 7.49 -2.15
N TRP A 129 -18.85 6.84 -1.76
CA TRP A 129 -18.25 5.70 -2.45
C TRP A 129 -18.53 4.38 -1.74
N MET A 130 -18.88 3.35 -2.51
CA MET A 130 -18.84 1.96 -2.09
C MET A 130 -17.49 1.37 -2.50
N VAL A 131 -16.60 1.12 -1.55
CA VAL A 131 -15.23 0.66 -1.82
C VAL A 131 -15.10 -0.82 -1.51
N GLU A 132 -14.58 -1.57 -2.46
CA GLU A 132 -14.21 -2.98 -2.36
C GLU A 132 -12.68 -3.10 -2.40
N CYS A 133 -12.10 -3.81 -1.45
CA CYS A 133 -10.67 -4.01 -1.31
C CYS A 133 -10.26 -5.43 -1.72
N LYS A 134 -9.51 -5.56 -2.80
CA LYS A 134 -8.97 -6.87 -3.22
C LYS A 134 -7.49 -6.96 -2.87
N TYR A 135 -7.20 -7.56 -1.73
CA TYR A 135 -5.85 -7.77 -1.22
C TYR A 135 -5.25 -9.09 -1.73
N HIS A 136 -3.96 -9.07 -2.02
CA HIS A 136 -3.15 -10.24 -2.36
C HIS A 136 -1.84 -10.21 -1.57
N ASN A 137 -1.48 -11.31 -0.95
CA ASN A 137 -0.24 -11.47 -0.17
C ASN A 137 0.91 -12.13 -0.96
N GLU A 138 0.67 -12.47 -2.24
CA GLU A 138 1.66 -13.09 -3.11
C GLU A 138 2.06 -12.15 -4.24
N PHE A 139 3.36 -12.20 -4.62
CA PHE A 139 3.89 -11.45 -5.74
C PHE A 139 3.51 -12.05 -7.08
N GLY A 140 3.39 -11.20 -8.11
CA GLY A 140 3.09 -11.64 -9.47
C GLY A 140 1.59 -11.78 -9.77
N ILE A 141 0.73 -11.80 -8.79
CA ILE A 141 -0.73 -11.84 -8.98
C ILE A 141 -1.21 -10.55 -9.64
N ILE A 142 -2.18 -10.71 -10.54
CA ILE A 142 -2.89 -9.62 -11.21
C ILE A 142 -4.38 -9.73 -10.87
N THR A 143 -4.98 -8.67 -10.39
CA THR A 143 -6.43 -8.58 -10.18
C THR A 143 -7.12 -8.57 -11.53
N LYS A 144 -7.85 -9.65 -11.83
CA LYS A 144 -8.53 -9.88 -13.11
C LYS A 144 -9.91 -9.19 -13.14
N LEU A 145 -10.70 -9.51 -14.17
CA LEU A 145 -12.03 -8.93 -14.41
C LEU A 145 -13.05 -9.24 -13.31
N HIS A 146 -13.06 -10.45 -12.74
CA HIS A 146 -14.08 -10.90 -11.78
C HIS A 146 -14.31 -9.95 -10.60
N PRO A 147 -13.28 -9.45 -9.90
CA PRO A 147 -13.48 -8.47 -8.82
C PRO A 147 -14.22 -7.21 -9.29
N ALA A 148 -13.94 -6.71 -10.49
CA ALA A 148 -14.63 -5.54 -11.03
C ALA A 148 -16.13 -5.81 -11.31
N LEU A 149 -16.44 -6.96 -11.92
CA LEU A 149 -17.81 -7.40 -12.14
C LEU A 149 -18.57 -7.55 -10.81
N TYR A 150 -17.96 -8.20 -9.82
CA TYR A 150 -18.55 -8.42 -8.52
C TYR A 150 -18.80 -7.12 -7.76
N THR A 151 -17.82 -6.21 -7.75
CA THR A 151 -17.94 -4.88 -7.14
C THR A 151 -19.11 -4.09 -7.75
N TYR A 152 -19.24 -4.12 -9.08
CA TYR A 152 -20.32 -3.42 -9.77
C TYR A 152 -21.70 -4.05 -9.51
N ALA A 153 -21.81 -5.38 -9.49
CA ALA A 153 -23.05 -6.08 -9.17
C ALA A 153 -23.51 -5.76 -7.73
N ARG A 154 -22.61 -5.75 -6.75
CA ARG A 154 -22.89 -5.36 -5.36
C ARG A 154 -23.38 -3.90 -5.28
N PHE A 155 -22.72 -2.99 -5.98
CA PHE A 155 -23.15 -1.60 -6.07
C PHE A 155 -24.58 -1.45 -6.59
N LEU A 156 -24.97 -2.21 -7.63
CA LEU A 156 -26.33 -2.20 -8.16
C LEU A 156 -27.35 -2.77 -7.16
N ASP A 157 -26.99 -3.77 -6.36
CA ASP A 157 -27.85 -4.34 -5.33
C ASP A 157 -28.06 -3.39 -4.14
N LEU A 158 -27.11 -2.51 -3.88
CA LEU A 158 -27.10 -1.55 -2.76
C LEU A 158 -27.62 -0.15 -3.12
N LYS A 159 -28.34 0.04 -4.23
CA LYS A 159 -28.85 1.35 -4.70
C LYS A 159 -29.58 2.16 -3.64
N ARG A 160 -30.29 1.51 -2.70
CA ARG A 160 -31.03 2.19 -1.62
C ARG A 160 -30.16 2.98 -0.66
N TYR A 161 -28.85 2.67 -0.57
CA TYR A 161 -27.90 3.40 0.28
C TYR A 161 -27.33 4.65 -0.36
N LYS A 162 -27.77 4.97 -1.60
CA LYS A 162 -27.42 6.19 -2.34
C LYS A 162 -25.90 6.38 -2.45
N PHE A 163 -25.18 5.29 -2.77
CA PHE A 163 -23.80 5.42 -3.21
C PHE A 163 -23.78 6.09 -4.59
N ASP A 164 -22.88 7.05 -4.77
CA ASP A 164 -22.72 7.72 -6.07
C ASP A 164 -21.94 6.84 -7.03
N PHE A 165 -20.85 6.21 -6.55
CA PHE A 165 -19.98 5.38 -7.38
C PHE A 165 -19.41 4.18 -6.63
N PRO A 166 -19.14 3.07 -7.36
CA PRO A 166 -18.33 1.96 -6.86
C PRO A 166 -16.85 2.22 -7.06
N TRP A 167 -16.01 1.66 -6.16
CA TRP A 167 -14.57 1.80 -6.20
C TRP A 167 -13.89 0.47 -5.86
N LEU A 168 -13.10 -0.09 -6.79
CA LEU A 168 -12.27 -1.27 -6.57
C LEU A 168 -10.83 -0.85 -6.25
N VAL A 169 -10.30 -1.33 -5.12
CA VAL A 169 -8.94 -1.06 -4.68
C VAL A 169 -8.15 -2.35 -4.57
N THR A 170 -6.90 -2.36 -5.05
CA THR A 170 -6.03 -3.53 -4.91
C THR A 170 -4.56 -3.14 -4.75
N ASN A 171 -3.82 -3.94 -3.98
CA ASN A 171 -2.38 -3.79 -3.81
C ASN A 171 -1.56 -4.41 -4.96
N THR A 172 -2.20 -4.99 -5.97
CA THR A 172 -1.56 -5.55 -7.16
C THR A 172 -1.92 -4.74 -8.42
N ARG A 173 -1.47 -5.17 -9.60
CA ARG A 173 -1.90 -4.60 -10.88
C ARG A 173 -3.27 -5.14 -11.26
N CYS A 174 -4.05 -4.35 -11.98
CA CYS A 174 -5.26 -4.81 -12.66
C CYS A 174 -4.97 -5.26 -14.09
N SER A 175 -5.75 -6.22 -14.58
CA SER A 175 -5.73 -6.62 -16.00
C SER A 175 -6.31 -5.50 -16.88
N LYS A 176 -5.98 -5.52 -18.19
CA LYS A 176 -6.55 -4.60 -19.16
C LYS A 176 -8.08 -4.69 -19.21
N ASP A 177 -8.61 -5.92 -19.20
CA ASP A 177 -10.07 -6.15 -19.25
C ASP A 177 -10.78 -5.57 -18.03
N ALA A 178 -10.20 -5.69 -16.81
CA ALA A 178 -10.76 -5.07 -15.61
C ALA A 178 -10.80 -3.54 -15.73
N ILE A 179 -9.74 -2.93 -16.27
CA ILE A 179 -9.66 -1.48 -16.45
C ILE A 179 -10.67 -1.01 -17.52
N GLU A 180 -10.75 -1.67 -18.67
CA GLU A 180 -11.67 -1.28 -19.75
C GLU A 180 -13.14 -1.46 -19.34
N TYR A 181 -13.48 -2.58 -18.69
CA TYR A 181 -14.82 -2.78 -18.12
C TYR A 181 -15.20 -1.66 -17.15
N SER A 182 -14.29 -1.33 -16.25
CA SER A 182 -14.53 -0.34 -15.19
C SER A 182 -14.79 1.06 -15.75
N LYS A 183 -14.11 1.44 -16.82
CA LYS A 183 -14.39 2.70 -17.56
C LYS A 183 -15.81 2.72 -18.12
N GLY A 184 -16.27 1.59 -18.69
CA GLY A 184 -17.59 1.48 -19.30
C GLY A 184 -18.75 1.62 -18.30
N VAL A 185 -18.52 1.31 -17.01
CA VAL A 185 -19.57 1.32 -15.95
C VAL A 185 -19.33 2.36 -14.85
N ASN A 186 -18.41 3.29 -15.04
CA ASN A 186 -18.00 4.30 -14.05
C ASN A 186 -17.57 3.70 -12.70
N LEU A 187 -16.92 2.53 -12.72
CA LEU A 187 -16.27 1.94 -11.56
C LEU A 187 -14.86 2.52 -11.42
N LYS A 188 -14.58 3.22 -10.35
CA LYS A 188 -13.22 3.68 -10.07
C LYS A 188 -12.33 2.48 -9.73
N ILE A 189 -11.11 2.45 -10.30
CA ILE A 189 -10.05 1.51 -9.90
C ILE A 189 -8.87 2.28 -9.33
N THR A 190 -8.40 1.84 -8.15
CA THR A 190 -7.07 2.17 -7.63
C THR A 190 -6.29 0.87 -7.47
N SER A 191 -5.27 0.67 -8.30
CA SER A 191 -4.37 -0.47 -8.22
C SER A 191 -2.95 -0.02 -7.86
N TRP A 192 -2.00 -0.93 -7.71
CA TRP A 192 -0.62 -0.59 -7.34
C TRP A 192 -0.04 0.56 -8.16
N ASN A 193 -0.27 0.56 -9.48
CA ASN A 193 0.30 1.51 -10.43
C ASN A 193 -0.73 2.15 -11.38
N TYR A 194 -2.03 2.03 -11.11
CA TYR A 194 -3.11 2.60 -11.92
C TYR A 194 -4.21 3.19 -11.05
N PRO A 195 -4.79 4.35 -11.44
CA PRO A 195 -4.31 5.24 -12.52
C PRO A 195 -2.98 5.90 -12.16
N ILE A 196 -2.21 6.39 -13.14
CA ILE A 196 -0.83 6.86 -12.94
C ILE A 196 -0.72 7.93 -11.83
N LYS A 197 -1.68 8.86 -11.76
CA LYS A 197 -1.65 10.00 -10.81
C LYS A 197 -2.31 9.70 -9.46
N GLU A 198 -3.11 8.63 -9.36
CA GLU A 198 -3.89 8.25 -8.17
C GLU A 198 -3.78 6.74 -7.90
N SER A 199 -2.66 6.13 -8.26
CA SER A 199 -2.37 4.75 -7.91
C SER A 199 -2.14 4.60 -6.41
N LEU A 200 -2.31 3.39 -5.88
CA LEU A 200 -2.10 3.12 -4.45
C LEU A 200 -0.71 3.60 -3.99
N GLN A 201 0.32 3.33 -4.79
CA GLN A 201 1.69 3.81 -4.52
C GLN A 201 1.73 5.33 -4.40
N VAL A 202 1.19 6.06 -5.38
CA VAL A 202 1.20 7.53 -5.40
C VAL A 202 0.41 8.12 -4.23
N LEU A 203 -0.76 7.55 -3.91
CA LEU A 203 -1.57 8.01 -2.78
C LEU A 203 -0.79 7.88 -1.46
N VAL A 204 -0.17 6.74 -1.22
CA VAL A 204 0.61 6.50 -0.01
C VAL A 204 1.83 7.41 0.08
N GLU A 205 2.63 7.51 -1.00
CA GLU A 205 3.85 8.32 -1.04
C GLU A 205 3.54 9.82 -0.87
N LYS A 206 2.53 10.34 -1.55
CA LYS A 206 2.16 11.76 -1.52
C LYS A 206 1.77 12.27 -0.14
N LYS A 207 1.07 11.45 0.66
CA LYS A 207 0.65 11.80 2.03
C LYS A 207 1.56 11.18 3.10
N GLN A 208 2.56 10.39 2.67
CA GLN A 208 3.47 9.66 3.59
C GLN A 208 2.70 8.73 4.54
N THR A 209 1.59 8.17 4.09
CA THR A 209 0.76 7.25 4.85
C THR A 209 1.27 5.81 4.73
N TYR A 210 2.53 5.61 5.06
CA TYR A 210 3.17 4.30 4.99
C TYR A 210 2.55 3.33 6.01
N PRO A 211 2.32 2.04 5.65
CA PRO A 211 1.79 1.07 6.59
C PRO A 211 2.78 0.81 7.74
N ILE A 212 2.28 0.41 8.90
CA ILE A 212 3.14 0.10 10.07
C ILE A 212 4.17 -0.99 9.75
N THR A 213 3.85 -1.90 8.83
CA THR A 213 4.74 -2.97 8.33
C THR A 213 5.92 -2.49 7.52
N ILE A 214 6.03 -1.17 7.25
CA ILE A 214 7.22 -0.58 6.60
C ILE A 214 8.40 -0.49 7.56
N LEU A 215 8.13 -0.47 8.86
CA LEU A 215 9.14 -0.36 9.90
C LEU A 215 9.90 -1.67 10.04
N THR A 216 11.21 -1.59 9.93
CA THR A 216 12.09 -2.76 9.94
C THR A 216 12.51 -3.18 11.35
N SER A 217 12.40 -2.28 12.31
CA SER A 217 12.72 -2.54 13.71
C SER A 217 11.59 -3.20 14.49
N VAL A 218 10.35 -3.19 13.95
CA VAL A 218 9.14 -3.67 14.64
C VAL A 218 8.97 -5.18 14.45
N THR A 219 8.69 -5.89 15.54
CA THR A 219 8.39 -7.33 15.52
C THR A 219 6.95 -7.62 15.11
N ASN A 220 6.66 -8.86 14.69
CA ASN A 220 5.28 -9.26 14.37
C ASN A 220 4.34 -9.12 15.58
N GLU A 221 4.81 -9.37 16.81
CA GLU A 221 4.04 -9.16 18.01
C GLU A 221 3.69 -7.68 18.23
N GLU A 222 4.65 -6.80 18.02
CA GLU A 222 4.43 -5.34 18.10
C GLU A 222 3.48 -4.85 17.01
N ILE A 223 3.59 -5.39 15.78
CA ILE A 223 2.62 -5.09 14.69
C ILE A 223 1.20 -5.46 15.10
N ASN A 224 1.00 -6.63 15.72
CA ASN A 224 -0.32 -7.03 16.20
C ASN A 224 -0.84 -6.08 17.29
N LYS A 225 0.01 -5.65 18.23
CA LYS A 225 -0.36 -4.64 19.23
C LYS A 225 -0.80 -3.31 18.63
N PHE A 226 -0.13 -2.88 17.54
CA PHE A 226 -0.56 -1.70 16.78
C PHE A 226 -1.91 -1.93 16.09
N TYR A 227 -2.13 -3.10 15.48
CA TYR A 227 -3.41 -3.41 14.84
C TYR A 227 -4.56 -3.48 15.84
N ASP A 228 -4.35 -4.07 17.04
CA ASP A 228 -5.33 -4.11 18.13
C ASP A 228 -5.69 -2.70 18.61
N ALA A 229 -4.71 -1.78 18.59
CA ALA A 229 -4.91 -0.37 18.87
C ALA A 229 -5.43 0.43 17.66
N ASN A 230 -5.82 -0.23 16.56
CA ASN A 230 -6.27 0.38 15.30
C ASN A 230 -5.26 1.34 14.66
N LEU A 231 -3.97 1.11 14.87
CA LEU A 231 -2.86 1.85 14.28
C LEU A 231 -2.28 1.05 13.12
N VAL A 232 -2.63 1.43 11.91
CA VAL A 232 -2.23 0.75 10.65
C VAL A 232 -1.27 1.58 9.81
N VAL A 233 -1.18 2.89 10.06
CA VAL A 233 -0.31 3.85 9.38
C VAL A 233 0.78 4.32 10.32
N ALA A 234 2.04 4.20 9.92
CA ALA A 234 3.20 4.56 10.75
C ALA A 234 3.17 6.03 11.19
N LYS A 235 2.73 6.94 10.32
CA LYS A 235 2.65 8.37 10.60
C LYS A 235 1.72 8.71 11.77
N ASP A 236 0.72 7.88 12.06
CA ASP A 236 -0.20 8.09 13.18
C ASP A 236 0.53 8.06 14.53
N LEU A 237 1.65 7.31 14.63
CA LEU A 237 2.47 7.27 15.84
C LEU A 237 3.14 8.62 16.20
N LEU A 238 3.22 9.56 15.26
CA LEU A 238 3.83 10.89 15.47
C LEU A 238 2.88 11.90 16.10
N VAL A 239 1.59 11.59 16.18
CA VAL A 239 0.55 12.55 16.59
C VAL A 239 0.15 12.38 18.04
N GLU A 240 0.41 11.20 18.61
CA GLU A 240 0.00 10.84 19.98
C GLU A 240 1.09 11.14 21.01
N ASP A 241 0.66 11.42 22.23
CA ASP A 241 1.56 11.49 23.39
C ASP A 241 2.19 10.11 23.63
N LEU A 242 3.51 10.09 23.91
CA LEU A 242 4.27 8.85 24.05
C LEU A 242 3.75 7.95 25.18
N ARG A 243 3.31 8.53 26.32
CA ARG A 243 2.81 7.77 27.47
C ARG A 243 1.43 7.19 27.18
N GLU A 244 0.57 7.95 26.51
CA GLU A 244 -0.75 7.47 26.10
C GLU A 244 -0.62 6.36 25.07
N LEU A 245 0.24 6.53 24.09
CA LEU A 245 0.53 5.51 23.11
C LEU A 245 1.08 4.23 23.76
N SER A 246 2.04 4.36 24.71
CA SER A 246 2.61 3.23 25.44
C SER A 246 1.56 2.40 26.15
N ARG A 247 0.63 3.06 26.85
CA ARG A 247 -0.49 2.39 27.54
C ARG A 247 -1.42 1.68 26.56
N ARG A 248 -1.74 2.33 25.46
CA ARG A 248 -2.69 1.83 24.45
C ARG A 248 -2.14 0.61 23.72
N VAL A 249 -0.88 0.64 23.27
CA VAL A 249 -0.25 -0.46 22.53
C VAL A 249 0.46 -1.48 23.41
N LYS A 250 0.59 -1.23 24.72
CA LYS A 250 1.31 -2.10 25.67
C LYS A 250 2.77 -2.38 25.26
N ILE A 251 3.45 -1.33 24.83
CA ILE A 251 4.89 -1.31 24.50
C ILE A 251 5.53 -0.22 25.35
N ASP A 252 6.67 -0.49 25.97
CA ASP A 252 7.33 0.49 26.86
C ASP A 252 7.79 1.74 26.10
N GLU A 253 7.85 2.88 26.82
CA GLU A 253 8.15 4.19 26.24
C GLU A 253 9.54 4.23 25.57
N LYS A 254 10.55 3.57 26.14
CA LYS A 254 11.90 3.53 25.58
C LYS A 254 11.92 2.78 24.23
N ARG A 255 11.18 1.67 24.16
CA ARG A 255 11.01 0.91 22.92
C ARG A 255 10.25 1.70 21.88
N LEU A 256 9.13 2.32 22.25
CA LEU A 256 8.35 3.19 21.37
C LEU A 256 9.15 4.39 20.87
N GLY A 257 9.97 5.01 21.72
CA GLY A 257 10.85 6.08 21.31
C GLY A 257 11.73 5.69 20.12
N LYS A 258 12.31 4.48 20.14
CA LYS A 258 13.12 3.96 19.00
C LYS A 258 12.27 3.73 17.74
N ILE A 259 11.06 3.22 17.91
CA ILE A 259 10.13 3.02 16.77
C ILE A 259 9.76 4.38 16.17
N ILE A 260 9.46 5.37 16.99
CA ILE A 260 9.11 6.73 16.54
C ILE A 260 10.25 7.39 15.79
N GLU A 261 11.50 7.19 16.19
CA GLU A 261 12.66 7.69 15.42
C GLU A 261 12.70 7.06 14.02
N GLU A 262 12.50 5.76 13.88
CA GLU A 262 12.39 5.12 12.56
C GLU A 262 11.21 5.69 11.75
N VAL A 263 10.08 5.97 12.38
CA VAL A 263 8.92 6.60 11.70
C VAL A 263 9.27 7.99 11.17
N LYS A 264 10.00 8.80 11.96
CA LYS A 264 10.49 10.12 11.51
C LYS A 264 11.37 10.00 10.27
N ASP A 265 12.31 9.06 10.26
CA ASP A 265 13.17 8.78 9.11
C ASP A 265 12.37 8.38 7.86
N VAL A 266 11.38 7.51 8.05
CA VAL A 266 10.51 7.02 6.94
C VAL A 266 9.60 8.14 6.42
N CYS A 267 9.06 8.98 7.28
CA CYS A 267 8.16 10.07 6.90
C CYS A 267 8.91 11.38 6.56
N GLY A 268 10.26 11.41 6.65
CA GLY A 268 11.07 12.58 6.28
C GLY A 268 10.84 13.80 7.20
N LYS A 269 10.64 13.54 8.49
CA LYS A 269 10.46 14.59 9.51
C LYS A 269 11.63 14.66 10.46
#